data_3dc7d30fc426b271948afb0cfce93524
#
_entry.id   3dc7d30fc426b271948afb0cfce93524
#
_cell.length_a   1.000
_cell.length_b   1.000
_cell.length_c   1.000
_cell.angle_alpha   90.00
_cell.angle_beta   90.00
_cell.angle_gamma   90.00
#
_symmetry.space_group_name_H-M   'P 1'
#
loop_
_entity.id
_entity.type
_entity.pdbx_description
1 polymer ?
#
loop_
_entity_poly.entity_id
_entity_poly.type
_entity_poly.pdbx_seq_one_letter_code
_entity_poly.pdbx_strand_id
1 'polypeptide(L)'
;MHEHNNGISRRDLFKFGGIAAAGVVGAGALASCAPQGTGSAGSASTTSTTDETTTAAGHLRTGMPSFLTAPEAITDVKETKDYDVVVIGAGASGVPAALSAFEAGAKVALLQKESQAIAQGNSGSGIDLATSNPADIANLVSQLIADSQHRPNRELVELWAQNSGEAVKWVIEKSLEGGAQVIDQGNQQHMPLINKKGYDINFVTSFFGPKPYNTGDGMRALAATAEKEGVEIFYSTPAEQLVTGDGGKVTGVIAKGKDGHVQFNASKGVIVACGDYQNDEEMLHYYQPDMTNFEPKQTNKTGDGHKMVVWAGGKIEDLAHTKMLHDFDAGPASMCDMPFLAVKMDGTRFVNETVEMSLLNCYLRSKEDSGHYCQVFDSNYMEAAAEWPGKLVHPEGLKVYMPEEDVEREGVFEGQINTFKADTLEELADKLEITDKAAFVASVKRYNELAATGKDEDFGKPANYLVPVDTPPFYGIHRHVRMSAICSGVDVNAKHECLTPEGEVIENLYAIGNCSGHFYGGIDYPLTVFGLSLGRCYTEGYVIGRMVAEK
;
A
#
# COMPACT_ATOMS: atom_id res chain seq x y z
N MET A 1 17.41 2.38 58.86
CA MET A 1 16.11 2.92 58.45
C MET A 1 15.67 2.12 57.24
N HIS A 2 14.68 1.26 57.46
CA HIS A 2 14.15 0.36 56.41
C HIS A 2 13.02 1.09 55.70
N GLU A 3 13.13 1.20 54.38
CA GLU A 3 11.98 1.55 53.54
C GLU A 3 11.39 0.29 52.94
N HIS A 4 10.11 0.10 53.19
CA HIS A 4 9.31 -1.00 52.73
C HIS A 4 8.89 -0.79 51.28
N ASN A 5 9.25 -1.74 50.44
CA ASN A 5 8.79 -1.87 49.05
C ASN A 5 7.52 -2.71 49.05
N ASN A 6 6.35 -2.09 48.90
CA ASN A 6 5.06 -2.79 48.81
C ASN A 6 4.72 -3.10 47.36
N GLY A 7 5.22 -4.21 46.85
CA GLY A 7 4.78 -4.80 45.60
C GLY A 7 3.48 -5.59 45.82
N ILE A 8 2.43 -5.22 45.10
CA ILE A 8 1.13 -5.95 45.12
C ILE A 8 1.33 -7.30 44.39
N SER A 9 1.08 -8.39 45.14
CA SER A 9 1.19 -9.75 44.63
C SER A 9 -0.01 -10.10 43.71
N ARG A 10 0.24 -10.89 42.67
CA ARG A 10 -0.82 -11.42 41.76
C ARG A 10 -1.96 -12.16 42.49
N ARG A 11 -1.78 -12.57 43.71
CA ARG A 11 -2.81 -13.22 44.56
C ARG A 11 -3.81 -12.24 45.17
N ASP A 12 -3.47 -10.95 45.30
CA ASP A 12 -4.35 -9.97 45.91
C ASP A 12 -5.36 -9.36 44.89
N LEU A 13 -5.12 -9.55 43.60
CA LEU A 13 -6.04 -9.11 42.55
C LEU A 13 -7.32 -9.94 42.46
N PHE A 14 -7.31 -11.18 43.03
CA PHE A 14 -8.48 -12.08 42.99
C PHE A 14 -9.41 -12.00 44.18
N LYS A 15 -9.13 -11.13 45.16
CA LYS A 15 -9.94 -11.00 46.37
C LYS A 15 -11.03 -9.92 46.34
N PHE A 16 -11.11 -9.12 45.27
CA PHE A 16 -12.11 -8.05 45.13
C PHE A 16 -13.23 -8.31 44.10
N GLY A 17 -13.40 -9.52 43.66
CA GLY A 17 -14.43 -9.91 42.69
C GLY A 17 -15.52 -10.83 43.27
N GLY A 18 -16.08 -10.56 44.39
CA GLY A 18 -17.12 -11.39 44.95
C GLY A 18 -18.08 -10.60 45.86
N ILE A 19 -19.08 -9.94 45.29
CA ILE A 19 -20.35 -9.64 45.97
C ILE A 19 -21.52 -9.72 44.98
N ALA A 20 -22.35 -10.71 45.20
CA ALA A 20 -23.80 -10.79 45.05
C ALA A 20 -24.45 -10.52 43.67
N ALA A 21 -24.88 -11.58 43.03
CA ALA A 21 -26.14 -11.59 42.29
C ALA A 21 -27.03 -12.70 42.90
N ALA A 22 -27.99 -12.32 43.71
CA ALA A 22 -29.12 -13.14 44.08
C ALA A 22 -30.34 -12.70 43.26
N GLY A 23 -30.80 -13.60 42.42
CA GLY A 23 -32.16 -13.89 42.01
C GLY A 23 -33.08 -12.77 41.52
N VAL A 24 -33.52 -12.95 40.27
CA VAL A 24 -34.97 -13.08 39.97
C VAL A 24 -35.09 -13.83 38.62
N VAL A 25 -35.78 -14.95 38.63
CA VAL A 25 -36.27 -15.66 37.46
C VAL A 25 -37.45 -14.89 36.91
N GLY A 26 -37.32 -14.39 35.68
CA GLY A 26 -38.41 -13.80 34.92
C GLY A 26 -38.34 -14.30 33.48
N ALA A 27 -39.16 -15.28 33.14
CA ALA A 27 -39.36 -15.73 31.77
C ALA A 27 -40.04 -14.59 30.96
N GLY A 28 -39.32 -14.05 30.00
CA GLY A 28 -39.84 -13.13 29.00
C GLY A 28 -39.50 -13.62 27.61
N ALA A 29 -40.49 -14.14 26.93
CA ALA A 29 -40.42 -14.59 25.54
C ALA A 29 -40.08 -13.41 24.62
N LEU A 30 -38.95 -13.48 23.92
CA LEU A 30 -38.67 -12.62 22.76
C LEU A 30 -39.45 -13.18 21.56
N ALA A 31 -40.59 -12.56 21.29
CA ALA A 31 -41.34 -12.78 20.06
C ALA A 31 -40.57 -12.20 18.90
N SER A 32 -40.11 -13.00 17.97
CA SER A 32 -39.66 -12.61 16.67
C SER A 32 -40.85 -12.15 15.83
N CYS A 33 -40.87 -10.91 15.43
CA CYS A 33 -41.80 -10.42 14.42
C CYS A 33 -41.32 -10.84 13.03
N ALA A 34 -41.84 -11.95 12.52
CA ALA A 34 -41.83 -12.23 11.09
C ALA A 34 -43.22 -11.97 10.53
N PRO A 35 -43.41 -11.28 9.41
CA PRO A 35 -44.72 -11.17 8.78
C PRO A 35 -45.11 -12.47 8.11
N GLN A 36 -46.25 -13.02 8.53
CA GLN A 36 -46.89 -14.13 7.87
C GLN A 36 -47.57 -13.65 6.56
N GLY A 37 -47.09 -14.18 5.45
CA GLY A 37 -47.81 -14.10 4.18
C GLY A 37 -48.45 -15.47 3.90
N THR A 38 -49.75 -15.45 3.78
CA THR A 38 -50.61 -16.64 3.51
C THR A 38 -50.51 -17.09 2.06
N GLY A 39 -50.26 -18.31 1.90
CA GLY A 39 -50.43 -19.35 0.98
C GLY A 39 -50.93 -19.22 -0.44
N SER A 40 -50.42 -20.02 -1.29
CA SER A 40 -51.15 -21.03 -2.08
C SER A 40 -50.17 -21.89 -2.86
N ALA A 41 -50.38 -23.17 -2.85
CA ALA A 41 -49.58 -24.16 -3.54
C ALA A 41 -49.86 -24.13 -5.06
N GLY A 42 -48.79 -24.23 -5.86
CA GLY A 42 -48.82 -24.43 -7.30
C GLY A 42 -47.53 -25.04 -7.79
N SER A 43 -47.65 -26.19 -8.40
CA SER A 43 -46.64 -27.15 -8.84
C SER A 43 -45.62 -26.66 -9.87
N ALA A 44 -44.40 -27.07 -9.65
CA ALA A 44 -43.32 -27.45 -10.57
C ALA A 44 -43.16 -26.80 -11.94
N SER A 45 -41.99 -26.14 -12.12
CA SER A 45 -41.15 -26.35 -13.30
C SER A 45 -39.73 -25.88 -13.00
N THR A 46 -38.75 -26.78 -13.10
CA THR A 46 -37.33 -26.52 -12.99
C THR A 46 -36.85 -25.75 -14.20
N THR A 47 -36.45 -24.51 -14.00
CA THR A 47 -35.55 -23.79 -14.86
C THR A 47 -34.58 -23.03 -13.97
N SER A 48 -33.29 -23.39 -14.03
CA SER A 48 -32.21 -22.73 -13.34
C SER A 48 -32.01 -21.34 -13.96
N THR A 49 -32.52 -20.32 -13.31
CA THR A 49 -32.11 -18.93 -13.49
C THR A 49 -31.38 -18.53 -12.23
N THR A 50 -30.10 -18.20 -12.39
CA THR A 50 -29.32 -17.52 -11.38
C THR A 50 -29.92 -16.13 -11.15
N ASP A 51 -30.75 -16.00 -10.13
CA ASP A 51 -31.22 -14.70 -9.66
C ASP A 51 -30.08 -14.01 -8.90
N GLU A 52 -29.50 -13.00 -9.52
CA GLU A 52 -28.69 -12.00 -8.84
C GLU A 52 -29.60 -11.14 -7.96
N THR A 53 -29.73 -11.45 -6.70
CA THR A 53 -30.35 -10.57 -5.71
C THR A 53 -29.32 -9.54 -5.25
N THR A 54 -29.32 -8.38 -5.87
CA THR A 54 -28.67 -7.16 -5.35
C THR A 54 -29.40 -6.69 -4.10
N THR A 55 -28.84 -6.90 -2.94
CA THR A 55 -29.30 -6.25 -1.70
C THR A 55 -28.54 -4.94 -1.49
N ALA A 56 -29.22 -3.93 -0.92
CA ALA A 56 -28.68 -2.61 -0.63
C ALA A 56 -27.53 -2.57 0.41
N ALA A 57 -27.10 -3.72 0.88
CA ALA A 57 -25.93 -3.92 1.74
C ALA A 57 -24.87 -4.68 0.96
N GLY A 58 -24.09 -4.00 0.17
CA GLY A 58 -22.91 -4.50 -0.53
C GLY A 58 -22.93 -6.00 -0.88
N HIS A 59 -22.59 -6.35 -2.07
CA HIS A 59 -22.63 -7.68 -2.64
C HIS A 59 -22.04 -8.77 -1.70
N LEU A 60 -22.89 -9.46 -0.97
CA LEU A 60 -22.53 -10.75 -0.37
C LEU A 60 -22.48 -11.77 -1.51
N ARG A 61 -21.29 -12.14 -1.94
CA ARG A 61 -21.13 -13.15 -2.98
C ARG A 61 -21.59 -14.51 -2.48
N THR A 62 -22.55 -15.07 -3.18
CA THR A 62 -22.94 -16.48 -3.03
C THR A 62 -22.12 -17.30 -4.03
N GLY A 63 -20.96 -17.83 -3.60
CA GLY A 63 -20.13 -18.70 -4.42
C GLY A 63 -18.63 -18.50 -4.18
N MET A 64 -17.85 -19.49 -4.58
CA MET A 64 -16.39 -19.38 -4.57
C MET A 64 -15.95 -18.44 -5.70
N PRO A 65 -15.05 -17.47 -5.45
CA PRO A 65 -14.54 -16.58 -6.50
C PRO A 65 -13.89 -17.37 -7.64
N SER A 66 -14.06 -16.88 -8.88
CA SER A 66 -13.57 -17.59 -10.06
C SER A 66 -12.04 -17.71 -10.07
N PHE A 67 -11.33 -16.71 -9.54
CA PHE A 67 -9.87 -16.69 -9.49
C PHE A 67 -9.26 -17.77 -8.57
N LEU A 68 -10.03 -18.37 -7.66
CA LEU A 68 -9.59 -19.49 -6.83
C LEU A 68 -9.65 -20.84 -7.56
N THR A 69 -10.28 -20.88 -8.74
CA THR A 69 -10.38 -22.10 -9.54
C THR A 69 -9.28 -22.13 -10.58
N ALA A 70 -8.44 -23.15 -10.55
CA ALA A 70 -7.40 -23.32 -11.56
C ALA A 70 -8.02 -23.46 -12.97
N PRO A 71 -7.48 -22.79 -13.99
CA PRO A 71 -7.89 -23.02 -15.38
C PRO A 71 -7.47 -24.42 -15.86
N GLU A 72 -7.97 -24.82 -17.02
CA GLU A 72 -7.49 -26.04 -17.67
C GLU A 72 -5.98 -25.98 -17.90
N ALA A 73 -5.32 -27.15 -17.79
CA ALA A 73 -3.89 -27.25 -17.99
C ALA A 73 -3.50 -26.90 -19.44
N ILE A 74 -2.53 -26.00 -19.60
CA ILE A 74 -1.98 -25.64 -20.91
C ILE A 74 -1.12 -26.80 -21.39
N THR A 75 -1.49 -27.41 -22.53
CA THR A 75 -0.81 -28.58 -23.09
C THR A 75 -0.17 -28.32 -24.45
N ASP A 76 -0.49 -27.21 -25.11
CA ASP A 76 0.00 -26.85 -26.45
C ASP A 76 1.32 -26.07 -26.42
N VAL A 77 2.27 -26.53 -25.61
CA VAL A 77 3.60 -25.94 -25.51
C VAL A 77 4.38 -26.12 -26.81
N LYS A 78 4.91 -25.02 -27.35
CA LYS A 78 5.68 -25.01 -28.62
C LYS A 78 7.18 -25.13 -28.42
N GLU A 79 7.68 -24.63 -27.30
CA GLU A 79 9.10 -24.59 -26.96
C GLU A 79 9.28 -24.83 -25.45
N THR A 80 10.37 -25.48 -25.09
CA THR A 80 10.80 -25.63 -23.69
C THR A 80 12.21 -25.10 -23.52
N LYS A 81 12.45 -24.31 -22.49
CA LYS A 81 13.74 -23.71 -22.12
C LYS A 81 14.10 -24.08 -20.72
N ASP A 82 15.39 -24.34 -20.46
CA ASP A 82 15.89 -24.78 -19.16
C ASP A 82 16.72 -23.70 -18.49
N TYR A 83 16.38 -23.40 -17.24
CA TYR A 83 17.04 -22.44 -16.35
C TYR A 83 17.21 -23.03 -14.94
N ASP A 84 18.06 -22.41 -14.15
CA ASP A 84 18.15 -22.70 -12.71
C ASP A 84 17.05 -21.96 -11.96
N VAL A 85 16.88 -20.67 -12.24
CA VAL A 85 15.89 -19.80 -11.62
C VAL A 85 15.04 -19.12 -12.69
N VAL A 86 13.74 -19.12 -12.51
CA VAL A 86 12.80 -18.35 -13.32
C VAL A 86 12.13 -17.30 -12.44
N VAL A 87 12.24 -16.03 -12.83
CA VAL A 87 11.60 -14.90 -12.13
C VAL A 87 10.43 -14.38 -12.97
N ILE A 88 9.26 -14.19 -12.35
CA ILE A 88 8.05 -13.72 -13.01
C ILE A 88 7.73 -12.29 -12.57
N GLY A 89 7.87 -11.34 -13.49
CA GLY A 89 7.63 -9.91 -13.28
C GLY A 89 8.92 -9.09 -13.18
N ALA A 90 9.13 -8.14 -14.10
CA ALA A 90 10.27 -7.24 -14.12
C ALA A 90 9.94 -5.90 -13.44
N GLY A 91 9.59 -5.98 -12.16
CA GLY A 91 9.32 -4.84 -11.28
C GLY A 91 10.43 -4.59 -10.26
N ALA A 92 10.11 -3.80 -9.23
CA ALA A 92 11.04 -3.40 -8.18
C ALA A 92 11.61 -4.56 -7.34
N SER A 93 10.96 -5.72 -7.33
CA SER A 93 11.50 -6.93 -6.68
C SER A 93 12.07 -7.93 -7.68
N GLY A 94 11.48 -8.06 -8.87
CA GLY A 94 11.85 -9.09 -9.84
C GLY A 94 13.16 -8.81 -10.57
N VAL A 95 13.43 -7.56 -10.98
CA VAL A 95 14.72 -7.23 -11.63
C VAL A 95 15.88 -7.44 -10.66
N PRO A 96 15.82 -6.95 -9.39
CA PRO A 96 16.83 -7.28 -8.39
C PRO A 96 16.99 -8.79 -8.15
N ALA A 97 15.88 -9.56 -8.10
CA ALA A 97 15.94 -11.00 -7.89
C ALA A 97 16.65 -11.73 -9.05
N ALA A 98 16.36 -11.36 -10.28
CA ALA A 98 16.96 -11.96 -11.45
C ALA A 98 18.47 -11.68 -11.53
N LEU A 99 18.86 -10.42 -11.35
CA LEU A 99 20.29 -10.04 -11.40
C LEU A 99 21.07 -10.64 -10.23
N SER A 100 20.54 -10.58 -9.02
CA SER A 100 21.23 -11.14 -7.84
C SER A 100 21.38 -12.68 -7.90
N ALA A 101 20.38 -13.38 -8.46
CA ALA A 101 20.47 -14.81 -8.71
C ALA A 101 21.54 -15.14 -9.77
N PHE A 102 21.63 -14.32 -10.83
CA PHE A 102 22.67 -14.47 -11.85
C PHE A 102 24.06 -14.24 -11.28
N GLU A 103 24.27 -13.19 -10.49
CA GLU A 103 25.54 -12.93 -9.80
C GLU A 103 25.95 -14.07 -8.85
N ALA A 104 24.98 -14.80 -8.29
CA ALA A 104 25.21 -16.00 -7.49
C ALA A 104 25.47 -17.27 -8.34
N GLY A 105 25.57 -17.14 -9.65
CA GLY A 105 25.99 -18.19 -10.58
C GLY A 105 24.87 -19.03 -11.19
N ALA A 106 23.60 -18.64 -11.02
CA ALA A 106 22.48 -19.34 -11.63
C ALA A 106 22.27 -18.90 -13.10
N LYS A 107 21.77 -19.80 -13.94
CA LYS A 107 21.21 -19.46 -15.24
C LYS A 107 19.77 -18.96 -15.02
N VAL A 108 19.49 -17.70 -15.39
CA VAL A 108 18.24 -17.01 -15.03
C VAL A 108 17.43 -16.59 -16.22
N ALA A 109 16.11 -16.86 -16.19
CA ALA A 109 15.11 -16.22 -17.04
C ALA A 109 14.26 -15.23 -16.23
N LEU A 110 14.05 -14.03 -16.75
CA LEU A 110 13.13 -13.04 -16.22
C LEU A 110 11.99 -12.81 -17.20
N LEU A 111 10.76 -13.13 -16.80
CA LEU A 111 9.56 -12.99 -17.62
C LEU A 111 8.82 -11.71 -17.30
N GLN A 112 8.42 -10.94 -18.31
CA GLN A 112 7.66 -9.70 -18.15
C GLN A 112 6.51 -9.63 -19.16
N LYS A 113 5.30 -9.40 -18.68
CA LYS A 113 4.11 -9.27 -19.54
C LYS A 113 4.10 -8.00 -20.39
N GLU A 114 4.73 -6.95 -19.90
CA GLU A 114 4.84 -5.67 -20.62
C GLU A 114 6.08 -5.64 -21.53
N SER A 115 6.15 -4.61 -22.38
CA SER A 115 7.25 -4.43 -23.33
C SER A 115 8.55 -3.91 -22.71
N GLN A 116 8.56 -3.63 -21.41
CA GLN A 116 9.71 -3.13 -20.65
C GLN A 116 9.56 -3.42 -19.16
N ALA A 117 10.62 -3.22 -18.39
CA ALA A 117 10.55 -3.24 -16.94
C ALA A 117 9.69 -2.08 -16.41
N ILE A 118 8.79 -2.38 -15.45
CA ILE A 118 7.85 -1.41 -14.90
C ILE A 118 7.87 -1.45 -13.38
N ALA A 119 8.08 -0.29 -12.77
CA ALA A 119 7.89 -0.09 -11.35
C ALA A 119 7.27 1.30 -11.12
N GLN A 120 6.55 1.44 -10.03
CA GLN A 120 5.96 2.71 -9.61
C GLN A 120 6.63 3.22 -8.34
N GLY A 121 6.37 4.49 -8.03
CA GLY A 121 6.90 5.18 -6.86
C GLY A 121 8.19 5.94 -7.17
N ASN A 122 8.68 6.66 -6.19
CA ASN A 122 9.77 7.62 -6.37
C ASN A 122 11.03 7.28 -5.57
N SER A 123 10.93 6.54 -4.47
CA SER A 123 12.11 6.22 -3.65
C SER A 123 11.98 4.88 -2.92
N GLY A 124 13.11 4.21 -2.76
CA GLY A 124 13.25 3.03 -1.90
C GLY A 124 14.31 3.26 -0.83
N SER A 125 13.99 2.99 0.43
CA SER A 125 14.88 3.25 1.56
C SER A 125 15.32 1.97 2.26
N GLY A 126 16.59 1.94 2.66
CA GLY A 126 17.19 0.87 3.44
C GLY A 126 18.01 1.42 4.60
N ILE A 127 18.16 0.66 5.68
CA ILE A 127 18.89 1.05 6.88
C ILE A 127 20.40 0.89 6.65
N ASP A 128 21.17 1.97 6.82
CA ASP A 128 22.62 1.90 6.84
C ASP A 128 23.10 1.38 8.20
N LEU A 129 23.32 0.06 8.30
CA LEU A 129 23.72 -0.59 9.53
C LEU A 129 25.07 -0.09 10.08
N ALA A 130 25.95 0.37 9.20
CA ALA A 130 27.30 0.81 9.62
C ALA A 130 27.27 2.12 10.42
N THR A 131 26.22 2.93 10.22
CA THR A 131 26.10 4.26 10.82
C THR A 131 24.89 4.42 11.72
N SER A 132 24.10 3.36 11.92
CA SER A 132 22.90 3.35 12.74
C SER A 132 23.10 2.64 14.08
N ASN A 133 22.35 3.05 15.10
CA ASN A 133 22.37 2.41 16.40
C ASN A 133 21.58 1.09 16.40
N PRO A 134 22.17 -0.08 16.73
CA PRO A 134 21.49 -1.37 16.68
C PRO A 134 20.27 -1.47 17.60
N ALA A 135 20.27 -0.79 18.76
CA ALA A 135 19.14 -0.80 19.67
C ALA A 135 17.96 -0.02 19.07
N ASP A 136 18.23 1.09 18.39
CA ASP A 136 17.19 1.87 17.73
C ASP A 136 16.63 1.16 16.50
N ILE A 137 17.44 0.39 15.78
CA ILE A 137 16.96 -0.49 14.72
C ILE A 137 15.95 -1.51 15.29
N ALA A 138 16.27 -2.16 16.41
CA ALA A 138 15.36 -3.10 17.07
C ALA A 138 14.05 -2.41 17.55
N ASN A 139 14.16 -1.18 18.02
CA ASN A 139 13.01 -0.34 18.37
C ASN A 139 12.16 -0.01 17.13
N LEU A 140 12.79 0.33 16.00
CA LEU A 140 12.10 0.59 14.74
C LEU A 140 11.34 -0.65 14.23
N VAL A 141 11.97 -1.82 14.25
CA VAL A 141 11.29 -3.09 13.89
C VAL A 141 10.04 -3.29 14.75
N SER A 142 10.16 -3.08 16.07
CA SER A 142 9.02 -3.19 16.98
C SER A 142 7.95 -2.12 16.73
N GLN A 143 8.35 -0.91 16.34
CA GLN A 143 7.44 0.17 15.97
C GLN A 143 6.68 -0.16 14.67
N LEU A 144 7.36 -0.63 13.63
CA LEU A 144 6.72 -1.05 12.37
C LEU A 144 5.69 -2.16 12.59
N ILE A 145 6.00 -3.13 13.46
CA ILE A 145 5.06 -4.19 13.83
C ILE A 145 3.84 -3.61 14.57
N ALA A 146 4.05 -2.67 15.49
CA ALA A 146 2.96 -2.02 16.21
C ALA A 146 2.08 -1.16 15.28
N ASP A 147 2.69 -0.36 14.39
CA ASP A 147 2.00 0.47 13.42
C ASP A 147 1.20 -0.36 12.41
N SER A 148 1.61 -1.62 12.21
CA SER A 148 0.93 -2.62 11.39
C SER A 148 0.03 -3.56 12.21
N GLN A 149 -0.55 -3.09 13.30
CA GLN A 149 -1.51 -3.77 14.20
C GLN A 149 -1.01 -5.11 14.77
N HIS A 150 0.29 -5.25 14.98
CA HIS A 150 0.96 -6.46 15.50
C HIS A 150 0.74 -7.73 14.65
N ARG A 151 0.53 -7.57 13.36
CA ARG A 151 0.23 -8.66 12.42
C ARG A 151 1.39 -9.13 11.54
N PRO A 152 2.40 -8.30 11.26
CA PRO A 152 3.54 -8.73 10.46
C PRO A 152 4.23 -9.96 11.04
N ASN A 153 4.76 -10.80 10.16
CA ASN A 153 5.80 -11.75 10.55
C ASN A 153 7.08 -10.95 10.85
N ARG A 154 7.52 -10.99 12.11
CA ARG A 154 8.69 -10.26 12.59
C ARG A 154 9.95 -10.59 11.78
N GLU A 155 10.16 -11.85 11.38
CA GLU A 155 11.34 -12.30 10.66
C GLU A 155 11.44 -11.65 9.27
N LEU A 156 10.30 -11.38 8.61
CA LEU A 156 10.28 -10.64 7.33
C LEU A 156 10.67 -9.17 7.52
N VAL A 157 10.18 -8.54 8.59
CA VAL A 157 10.56 -7.15 8.91
C VAL A 157 12.04 -7.08 9.29
N GLU A 158 12.54 -8.04 10.04
CA GLU A 158 13.97 -8.16 10.39
C GLU A 158 14.85 -8.44 9.17
N LEU A 159 14.38 -9.27 8.22
CA LEU A 159 15.10 -9.48 6.95
C LEU A 159 15.31 -8.14 6.22
N TRP A 160 14.27 -7.31 6.12
CA TRP A 160 14.43 -5.97 5.57
C TRP A 160 15.38 -5.12 6.42
N ALA A 161 15.19 -5.05 7.72
CA ALA A 161 16.01 -4.21 8.60
C ALA A 161 17.50 -4.54 8.53
N GLN A 162 17.85 -5.81 8.36
CA GLN A 162 19.23 -6.26 8.34
C GLN A 162 19.91 -6.21 6.96
N ASN A 163 19.15 -6.19 5.87
CA ASN A 163 19.72 -6.31 4.53
C ASN A 163 19.43 -5.10 3.63
N SER A 164 18.49 -4.22 4.02
CA SER A 164 17.99 -3.19 3.13
C SER A 164 19.02 -2.15 2.73
N GLY A 165 19.92 -1.75 3.62
CA GLY A 165 20.95 -0.78 3.29
C GLY A 165 21.90 -1.29 2.20
N GLU A 166 22.33 -2.55 2.30
CA GLU A 166 23.16 -3.19 1.28
C GLU A 166 22.40 -3.34 -0.04
N ALA A 167 21.16 -3.84 0.02
CA ALA A 167 20.34 -4.04 -1.16
C ALA A 167 20.06 -2.73 -1.93
N VAL A 168 19.73 -1.65 -1.22
CA VAL A 168 19.48 -0.33 -1.85
C VAL A 168 20.76 0.23 -2.46
N LYS A 169 21.91 0.13 -1.78
CA LYS A 169 23.22 0.54 -2.33
C LYS A 169 23.52 -0.22 -3.62
N TRP A 170 23.38 -1.54 -3.59
CA TRP A 170 23.61 -2.40 -4.75
C TRP A 170 22.65 -2.06 -5.91
N VAL A 171 21.34 -1.84 -5.65
CA VAL A 171 20.39 -1.41 -6.69
C VAL A 171 20.80 -0.07 -7.31
N ILE A 172 21.24 0.89 -6.50
CA ILE A 172 21.75 2.19 -7.00
C ILE A 172 22.96 1.96 -7.92
N GLU A 173 23.97 1.25 -7.45
CA GLU A 173 25.22 0.97 -8.20
C GLU A 173 24.92 0.28 -9.53
N LYS A 174 24.13 -0.78 -9.53
CA LYS A 174 23.77 -1.53 -10.73
C LYS A 174 22.86 -0.75 -11.69
N SER A 175 22.00 0.10 -11.18
CA SER A 175 21.20 0.98 -12.03
C SER A 175 22.06 2.08 -12.67
N LEU A 176 23.06 2.62 -11.98
CA LEU A 176 24.03 3.55 -12.56
C LEU A 176 24.82 2.91 -13.71
N GLU A 177 25.26 1.64 -13.56
CA GLU A 177 25.93 0.87 -14.63
C GLU A 177 25.05 0.74 -15.89
N GLY A 178 23.73 0.66 -15.72
CA GLY A 178 22.72 0.60 -16.79
C GLY A 178 22.29 1.98 -17.33
N GLY A 179 22.91 3.07 -16.85
CA GLY A 179 22.69 4.42 -17.34
C GLY A 179 21.58 5.20 -16.61
N ALA A 180 21.14 4.75 -15.44
CA ALA A 180 20.24 5.54 -14.62
C ALA A 180 20.87 6.86 -14.18
N GLN A 181 20.04 7.91 -14.05
CA GLN A 181 20.41 9.10 -13.30
C GLN A 181 19.99 8.90 -11.84
N VAL A 182 20.89 9.16 -10.93
CA VAL A 182 20.60 9.14 -9.48
C VAL A 182 20.90 10.54 -8.93
N ILE A 183 19.87 11.20 -8.45
CA ILE A 183 19.97 12.60 -7.98
C ILE A 183 20.53 12.65 -6.57
N ASP A 184 20.09 11.71 -5.72
CA ASP A 184 20.47 11.64 -4.33
C ASP A 184 20.85 10.22 -3.96
N GLN A 185 22.04 10.03 -3.48
CA GLN A 185 22.60 8.71 -3.14
C GLN A 185 22.80 8.52 -1.63
N GLY A 186 22.54 9.56 -0.86
CA GLY A 186 22.86 9.56 0.55
C GLY A 186 21.65 9.33 1.45
N ASN A 187 21.88 9.62 2.71
CA ASN A 187 20.89 9.63 3.77
C ASN A 187 20.12 10.96 3.74
N GLN A 188 19.45 11.24 2.62
CA GLN A 188 18.86 12.55 2.35
C GLN A 188 17.35 12.57 2.61
N GLN A 189 16.72 11.41 2.70
CA GLN A 189 15.29 11.39 2.94
C GLN A 189 14.98 11.78 4.38
N HIS A 190 14.14 12.79 4.52
CA HIS A 190 13.63 13.20 5.81
C HIS A 190 12.68 12.13 6.36
N MET A 191 12.94 11.68 7.59
CA MET A 191 12.16 10.65 8.28
C MET A 191 11.53 11.24 9.55
N PRO A 192 10.41 11.99 9.44
CA PRO A 192 9.87 12.79 10.56
C PRO A 192 9.52 11.95 11.78
N LEU A 193 8.97 10.75 11.59
CA LEU A 193 8.60 9.88 12.71
C LEU A 193 9.83 9.30 13.40
N ILE A 194 10.87 8.97 12.66
CA ILE A 194 12.17 8.53 13.21
C ILE A 194 12.79 9.67 14.00
N ASN A 195 12.82 10.89 13.44
CA ASN A 195 13.35 12.09 14.10
C ASN A 195 12.56 12.43 15.36
N LYS A 196 11.22 12.35 15.32
CA LYS A 196 10.34 12.59 16.48
C LYS A 196 10.58 11.60 17.63
N LYS A 197 10.93 10.34 17.30
CA LYS A 197 11.27 9.30 18.29
C LYS A 197 12.69 9.46 18.83
N GLY A 198 13.53 10.24 18.16
CA GLY A 198 14.94 10.40 18.51
C GLY A 198 15.78 9.16 18.23
N TYR A 199 15.38 8.33 17.27
CA TYR A 199 16.14 7.16 16.86
C TYR A 199 17.37 7.58 16.06
N ASP A 200 18.53 7.06 16.42
CA ASP A 200 19.80 7.22 15.69
C ASP A 200 19.88 6.17 14.58
N ILE A 201 19.12 6.40 13.51
CA ILE A 201 19.06 5.51 12.34
C ILE A 201 19.29 6.33 11.08
N ASN A 202 20.25 5.90 10.28
CA ASN A 202 20.58 6.48 8.99
C ASN A 202 20.07 5.58 7.85
N PHE A 203 19.61 6.21 6.78
CA PHE A 203 19.02 5.51 5.63
C PHE A 203 19.81 5.78 4.36
N VAL A 204 19.93 4.77 3.53
CA VAL A 204 20.26 4.90 2.12
C VAL A 204 18.98 4.95 1.33
N THR A 205 18.82 5.93 0.46
CA THR A 205 17.59 6.11 -0.32
C THR A 205 17.92 6.24 -1.80
N SER A 206 17.19 5.52 -2.64
CA SER A 206 17.29 5.63 -4.10
C SER A 206 16.34 6.70 -4.62
N PHE A 207 16.86 7.60 -5.47
CA PHE A 207 16.07 8.55 -6.25
C PHE A 207 16.53 8.50 -7.69
N PHE A 208 15.70 7.97 -8.59
CA PHE A 208 16.05 7.80 -10.00
C PHE A 208 15.39 8.85 -10.88
N GLY A 209 16.15 9.35 -11.87
CA GLY A 209 15.70 10.37 -12.80
C GLY A 209 15.61 11.76 -12.21
N PRO A 210 15.17 12.75 -13.00
CA PRO A 210 14.87 14.07 -12.46
C PRO A 210 13.68 14.02 -11.52
N LYS A 211 13.51 15.06 -10.67
CA LYS A 211 12.26 15.22 -9.92
C LYS A 211 11.07 15.22 -10.88
N PRO A 212 9.93 14.63 -10.51
CA PRO A 212 9.56 14.10 -9.19
C PRO A 212 10.02 12.66 -8.92
N TYR A 213 11.09 12.18 -9.51
CA TYR A 213 11.69 10.86 -9.39
C TYR A 213 10.79 9.70 -9.87
N ASN A 214 11.40 8.72 -10.51
CA ASN A 214 10.68 7.59 -11.09
C ASN A 214 11.48 6.29 -10.91
N THR A 215 11.06 5.45 -10.00
CA THR A 215 11.65 4.12 -9.80
C THR A 215 11.64 3.28 -11.07
N GLY A 216 10.67 3.47 -11.97
CA GLY A 216 10.65 2.80 -13.27
C GLY A 216 11.88 3.06 -14.12
N ASP A 217 12.46 4.28 -14.07
CA ASP A 217 13.70 4.60 -14.79
C ASP A 217 14.88 3.79 -14.22
N GLY A 218 14.98 3.72 -12.90
CA GLY A 218 15.98 2.88 -12.23
C GLY A 218 15.85 1.41 -12.57
N MET A 219 14.62 0.88 -12.60
CA MET A 219 14.41 -0.54 -12.91
C MET A 219 14.65 -0.88 -14.38
N ARG A 220 14.39 0.04 -15.31
CA ARG A 220 14.79 -0.14 -16.72
C ARG A 220 16.30 -0.17 -16.89
N ALA A 221 17.01 0.71 -16.21
CA ALA A 221 18.47 0.72 -16.20
C ALA A 221 19.03 -0.54 -15.54
N LEU A 222 18.48 -0.97 -14.41
CA LEU A 222 18.88 -2.20 -13.74
C LEU A 222 18.65 -3.44 -14.63
N ALA A 223 17.53 -3.47 -15.36
CA ALA A 223 17.25 -4.54 -16.33
C ALA A 223 18.27 -4.53 -17.48
N ALA A 224 18.68 -3.36 -17.97
CA ALA A 224 19.71 -3.26 -18.99
C ALA A 224 21.08 -3.78 -18.48
N THR A 225 21.43 -3.53 -17.22
CA THR A 225 22.59 -4.14 -16.59
C THR A 225 22.45 -5.67 -16.53
N ALA A 226 21.30 -6.17 -16.08
CA ALA A 226 21.03 -7.61 -15.99
C ALA A 226 21.15 -8.32 -17.37
N GLU A 227 20.59 -7.74 -18.43
CA GLU A 227 20.73 -8.27 -19.80
C GLU A 227 22.20 -8.28 -20.26
N LYS A 228 22.93 -7.19 -20.01
CA LYS A 228 24.35 -7.05 -20.34
C LYS A 228 25.22 -8.08 -19.62
N GLU A 229 24.89 -8.41 -18.39
CA GLU A 229 25.60 -9.43 -17.61
C GLU A 229 25.25 -10.86 -18.03
N GLY A 230 24.06 -11.10 -18.58
CA GLY A 230 23.68 -12.40 -19.13
C GLY A 230 22.34 -12.96 -18.63
N VAL A 231 21.55 -12.19 -17.89
CA VAL A 231 20.17 -12.57 -17.59
C VAL A 231 19.34 -12.54 -18.88
N GLU A 232 18.62 -13.61 -19.17
CA GLU A 232 17.72 -13.66 -20.30
C GLU A 232 16.37 -13.05 -19.92
N ILE A 233 16.04 -11.84 -20.46
CA ILE A 233 14.78 -11.16 -20.18
C ILE A 233 13.82 -11.35 -21.36
N PHE A 234 12.60 -11.83 -21.04
CA PHE A 234 11.54 -12.08 -22.01
C PHE A 234 10.42 -11.06 -21.80
N TYR A 235 10.45 -9.98 -22.55
CA TYR A 235 9.39 -8.97 -22.56
C TYR A 235 8.19 -9.44 -23.39
N SER A 236 7.01 -8.83 -23.14
CA SER A 236 5.73 -9.19 -23.76
C SER A 236 5.44 -10.70 -23.68
N THR A 237 5.83 -11.31 -22.56
CA THR A 237 5.75 -12.74 -22.30
C THR A 237 5.06 -12.98 -20.95
N PRO A 238 3.72 -12.79 -20.88
CA PRO A 238 2.95 -13.03 -19.67
C PRO A 238 3.04 -14.50 -19.25
N ALA A 239 3.39 -14.71 -17.98
CA ALA A 239 3.27 -16.02 -17.33
C ALA A 239 1.79 -16.32 -17.09
N GLU A 240 1.36 -17.55 -17.41
CA GLU A 240 -0.05 -17.93 -17.35
C GLU A 240 -0.31 -19.09 -16.37
N GLN A 241 0.64 -20.03 -16.21
CA GLN A 241 0.43 -21.20 -15.36
C GLN A 241 1.76 -21.74 -14.83
N LEU A 242 1.81 -22.05 -13.53
CA LEU A 242 2.93 -22.78 -12.93
C LEU A 242 2.88 -24.26 -13.34
N VAL A 243 4.06 -24.85 -13.54
CA VAL A 243 4.21 -26.27 -13.82
C VAL A 243 4.56 -26.98 -12.51
N THR A 244 3.71 -27.94 -12.10
CA THR A 244 3.92 -28.76 -10.93
C THR A 244 4.29 -30.18 -11.30
N GLY A 245 5.29 -30.72 -10.64
CA GLY A 245 5.69 -32.11 -10.74
C GLY A 245 5.15 -32.99 -9.62
N ASP A 246 5.77 -34.15 -9.44
CA ASP A 246 5.40 -35.10 -8.39
C ASP A 246 5.48 -34.46 -6.99
N GLY A 247 4.47 -34.73 -6.16
CA GLY A 247 4.38 -34.18 -4.81
C GLY A 247 4.04 -32.69 -4.72
N GLY A 248 3.60 -32.04 -5.81
CA GLY A 248 3.25 -30.63 -5.83
C GLY A 248 4.44 -29.67 -5.93
N LYS A 249 5.65 -30.18 -6.12
CA LYS A 249 6.85 -29.37 -6.34
C LYS A 249 6.71 -28.55 -7.62
N VAL A 250 7.04 -27.25 -7.56
CA VAL A 250 7.05 -26.40 -8.75
C VAL A 250 8.34 -26.65 -9.53
N THR A 251 8.19 -26.93 -10.83
CA THR A 251 9.30 -27.25 -11.74
C THR A 251 9.50 -26.24 -12.86
N GLY A 252 8.61 -25.26 -12.98
CA GLY A 252 8.69 -24.22 -14.01
C GLY A 252 7.41 -23.40 -14.13
N VAL A 253 7.30 -22.71 -15.26
CA VAL A 253 6.15 -21.87 -15.62
C VAL A 253 5.90 -21.93 -17.12
N ILE A 254 4.64 -21.89 -17.53
CA ILE A 254 4.22 -21.70 -18.91
C ILE A 254 3.85 -20.23 -19.10
N ALA A 255 4.39 -19.63 -20.14
CA ALA A 255 4.14 -18.26 -20.52
C ALA A 255 3.72 -18.15 -21.97
N LYS A 256 2.98 -17.09 -22.31
CA LYS A 256 2.54 -16.79 -23.66
C LYS A 256 3.64 -16.06 -24.42
N GLY A 257 4.29 -16.74 -25.34
CA GLY A 257 5.22 -16.14 -26.28
C GLY A 257 4.52 -15.67 -27.56
N LYS A 258 5.29 -15.06 -28.46
CA LYS A 258 4.77 -14.54 -29.75
C LYS A 258 4.13 -15.64 -30.61
N ASP A 259 4.74 -16.84 -30.65
CA ASP A 259 4.36 -17.93 -31.55
C ASP A 259 3.59 -19.06 -30.86
N GLY A 260 3.20 -18.87 -29.60
CA GLY A 260 2.49 -19.84 -28.77
C GLY A 260 3.07 -19.96 -27.38
N HIS A 261 2.65 -20.97 -26.64
CA HIS A 261 3.13 -21.18 -25.27
C HIS A 261 4.58 -21.69 -25.24
N VAL A 262 5.33 -21.14 -24.32
CA VAL A 262 6.70 -21.53 -24.00
C VAL A 262 6.76 -21.99 -22.55
N GLN A 263 7.33 -23.15 -22.29
CA GLN A 263 7.59 -23.64 -20.96
C GLN A 263 9.02 -23.28 -20.55
N PHE A 264 9.16 -22.65 -19.39
CA PHE A 264 10.43 -22.31 -18.76
C PHE A 264 10.60 -23.23 -17.53
N ASN A 265 11.48 -24.22 -17.65
CA ASN A 265 11.82 -25.09 -16.53
C ASN A 265 12.74 -24.36 -15.56
N ALA A 266 12.57 -24.61 -14.26
CA ALA A 266 13.36 -24.03 -13.17
C ALA A 266 13.87 -25.14 -12.24
N SER A 267 15.16 -25.46 -12.32
CA SER A 267 15.73 -26.57 -11.54
C SER A 267 15.83 -26.26 -10.05
N LYS A 268 16.03 -24.98 -9.69
CA LYS A 268 16.20 -24.51 -8.30
C LYS A 268 14.97 -23.78 -7.76
N GLY A 269 14.24 -23.04 -8.61
CA GLY A 269 13.00 -22.41 -8.15
C GLY A 269 12.41 -21.37 -9.08
N VAL A 270 11.12 -21.11 -8.86
CA VAL A 270 10.34 -20.02 -9.50
C VAL A 270 10.08 -18.94 -8.45
N ILE A 271 10.45 -17.70 -8.78
CA ILE A 271 10.22 -16.52 -7.93
C ILE A 271 9.11 -15.67 -8.54
N VAL A 272 7.97 -15.56 -7.85
CA VAL A 272 6.82 -14.76 -8.27
C VAL A 272 6.98 -13.34 -7.72
N ALA A 273 7.13 -12.36 -8.63
CA ALA A 273 7.39 -10.94 -8.35
C ALA A 273 6.42 -10.02 -9.12
N CYS A 274 5.16 -10.46 -9.27
CA CYS A 274 4.16 -9.87 -10.18
C CYS A 274 3.47 -8.60 -9.64
N GLY A 275 3.85 -8.10 -8.47
CA GLY A 275 3.17 -6.99 -7.82
C GLY A 275 1.83 -7.39 -7.21
N ASP A 276 0.86 -6.45 -7.17
CA ASP A 276 -0.44 -6.63 -6.52
C ASP A 276 -1.61 -6.88 -7.50
N TYR A 277 -2.86 -6.71 -7.02
CA TYR A 277 -4.08 -7.03 -7.77
C TYR A 277 -5.09 -5.87 -7.87
N GLN A 278 -4.64 -4.61 -7.74
CA GLN A 278 -5.55 -3.45 -7.70
C GLN A 278 -6.43 -3.26 -8.95
N ASN A 279 -6.10 -3.91 -10.07
CA ASN A 279 -6.88 -3.88 -11.32
C ASN A 279 -7.66 -5.17 -11.58
N ASP A 280 -7.67 -6.11 -10.65
CA ASP A 280 -8.58 -7.26 -10.71
C ASP A 280 -9.83 -6.96 -9.88
N GLU A 281 -10.94 -6.68 -10.55
CA GLU A 281 -12.19 -6.31 -9.89
C GLU A 281 -12.71 -7.41 -8.96
N GLU A 282 -12.55 -8.67 -9.33
CA GLU A 282 -13.03 -9.78 -8.52
C GLU A 282 -12.22 -9.95 -7.24
N MET A 283 -10.88 -9.91 -7.34
CA MET A 283 -10.00 -9.97 -6.17
C MET A 283 -10.20 -8.73 -5.28
N LEU A 284 -10.35 -7.54 -5.88
CA LEU A 284 -10.58 -6.30 -5.16
C LEU A 284 -11.89 -6.37 -4.36
N HIS A 285 -12.99 -6.78 -4.99
CA HIS A 285 -14.27 -6.97 -4.30
C HIS A 285 -14.22 -8.04 -3.22
N TYR A 286 -13.43 -9.09 -3.41
CA TYR A 286 -13.34 -10.19 -2.46
C TYR A 286 -12.51 -9.83 -1.23
N TYR A 287 -11.32 -9.25 -1.41
CA TYR A 287 -10.39 -8.95 -0.31
C TYR A 287 -10.51 -7.53 0.22
N GLN A 288 -10.92 -6.55 -0.61
CA GLN A 288 -10.92 -5.13 -0.31
C GLN A 288 -12.21 -4.45 -0.79
N PRO A 289 -13.40 -4.90 -0.36
CA PRO A 289 -14.68 -4.36 -0.86
C PRO A 289 -14.86 -2.88 -0.57
N ASP A 290 -14.18 -2.35 0.43
CA ASP A 290 -14.19 -0.93 0.79
C ASP A 290 -13.29 -0.05 -0.09
N MET A 291 -12.56 -0.67 -1.02
CA MET A 291 -11.62 0.00 -1.92
C MET A 291 -12.15 0.19 -3.34
N THR A 292 -13.27 -0.40 -3.66
CA THR A 292 -13.80 -0.47 -5.03
C THR A 292 -14.20 0.88 -5.63
N ASN A 293 -14.34 1.92 -4.80
CA ASN A 293 -14.65 3.27 -5.24
C ASN A 293 -13.41 4.16 -5.43
N PHE A 294 -12.21 3.67 -5.09
CA PHE A 294 -10.98 4.41 -5.33
C PHE A 294 -10.37 4.06 -6.69
N GLU A 295 -9.91 5.07 -7.41
CA GLU A 295 -9.20 4.89 -8.67
C GLU A 295 -7.83 4.23 -8.43
N PRO A 296 -7.47 3.17 -9.17
CA PRO A 296 -6.12 2.61 -9.14
C PRO A 296 -5.13 3.51 -9.89
N LYS A 297 -3.92 3.68 -9.36
CA LYS A 297 -2.86 4.45 -10.02
C LYS A 297 -2.18 3.71 -11.18
N GLN A 298 -2.32 2.41 -11.24
CA GLN A 298 -1.70 1.56 -12.25
C GLN A 298 -2.78 0.78 -13.01
N THR A 299 -2.45 0.33 -14.22
CA THR A 299 -3.39 -0.39 -15.09
C THR A 299 -3.01 -1.85 -15.34
N ASN A 300 -1.89 -2.32 -14.77
CA ASN A 300 -1.31 -3.63 -15.09
C ASN A 300 -1.16 -4.57 -13.89
N LYS A 301 -1.78 -4.25 -12.75
CA LYS A 301 -1.73 -5.01 -11.50
C LYS A 301 -2.95 -5.95 -11.41
N THR A 302 -2.90 -7.07 -12.09
CA THR A 302 -4.05 -7.97 -12.33
C THR A 302 -4.04 -9.24 -11.48
N GLY A 303 -3.16 -9.32 -10.46
CA GLY A 303 -3.14 -10.44 -9.52
C GLY A 303 -2.66 -11.77 -10.12
N ASP A 304 -1.99 -11.75 -11.27
CA ASP A 304 -1.62 -12.98 -12.00
C ASP A 304 -0.76 -13.89 -11.14
N GLY A 305 0.21 -13.34 -10.40
CA GLY A 305 1.06 -14.11 -9.49
C GLY A 305 0.28 -14.77 -8.36
N HIS A 306 -0.64 -14.04 -7.74
CA HIS A 306 -1.51 -14.55 -6.67
C HIS A 306 -2.33 -15.75 -7.15
N LYS A 307 -2.96 -15.61 -8.32
CA LYS A 307 -3.77 -16.66 -8.95
C LYS A 307 -2.95 -17.91 -9.22
N MET A 308 -1.79 -17.75 -9.88
CA MET A 308 -0.91 -18.88 -10.20
C MET A 308 -0.44 -19.63 -8.96
N VAL A 309 -0.12 -18.92 -7.87
CA VAL A 309 0.27 -19.57 -6.60
C VAL A 309 -0.90 -20.35 -6.00
N VAL A 310 -2.11 -19.77 -6.00
CA VAL A 310 -3.32 -20.48 -5.51
C VAL A 310 -3.61 -21.73 -6.34
N TRP A 311 -3.51 -21.65 -7.65
CA TRP A 311 -3.72 -22.80 -8.55
C TRP A 311 -2.67 -23.90 -8.38
N ALA A 312 -1.48 -23.54 -7.90
CA ALA A 312 -0.42 -24.50 -7.54
C ALA A 312 -0.56 -25.07 -6.10
N GLY A 313 -1.67 -24.78 -5.41
CA GLY A 313 -1.94 -25.25 -4.06
C GLY A 313 -1.56 -24.30 -2.95
N GLY A 314 -1.14 -23.09 -3.27
CA GLY A 314 -0.81 -22.05 -2.29
C GLY A 314 -2.04 -21.31 -1.76
N LYS A 315 -1.80 -20.40 -0.85
CA LYS A 315 -2.81 -19.61 -0.17
C LYS A 315 -2.48 -18.11 -0.23
N ILE A 316 -3.51 -17.29 -0.30
CA ILE A 316 -3.41 -15.84 -0.07
C ILE A 316 -3.77 -15.58 1.40
N GLU A 317 -3.11 -14.65 2.07
CA GLU A 317 -3.37 -14.33 3.48
C GLU A 317 -4.86 -14.00 3.74
N ASP A 318 -5.41 -14.51 4.85
CA ASP A 318 -6.86 -14.55 5.10
C ASP A 318 -7.46 -13.21 5.54
N LEU A 319 -6.65 -12.30 6.01
CA LEU A 319 -7.15 -11.13 6.73
C LEU A 319 -7.10 -9.89 5.90
N ALA A 320 -7.76 -8.82 6.39
CA ALA A 320 -7.81 -7.55 5.73
C ALA A 320 -6.44 -7.17 5.13
N HIS A 321 -6.41 -6.98 3.83
CA HIS A 321 -5.18 -6.69 3.12
C HIS A 321 -4.76 -5.24 3.32
N THR A 322 -3.47 -5.03 3.50
CA THR A 322 -2.91 -3.70 3.65
C THR A 322 -2.97 -2.95 2.33
N LYS A 323 -3.50 -1.75 2.39
CA LYS A 323 -3.64 -0.85 1.25
C LYS A 323 -2.78 0.38 1.43
N MET A 324 -2.30 0.91 0.32
CA MET A 324 -1.61 2.19 0.26
C MET A 324 -2.50 3.18 -0.50
N LEU A 325 -3.17 4.03 0.26
CA LEU A 325 -4.03 5.10 -0.24
C LEU A 325 -3.37 6.44 0.03
N HIS A 326 -3.13 7.22 -1.00
CA HIS A 326 -2.65 8.59 -0.85
C HIS A 326 -2.88 9.42 -2.11
N ASP A 327 -2.75 10.73 -1.94
CA ASP A 327 -2.95 11.75 -2.96
C ASP A 327 -1.67 12.52 -3.29
N PHE A 328 -0.51 11.90 -3.15
CA PHE A 328 0.80 12.56 -3.30
C PHE A 328 1.05 13.18 -4.67
N ASP A 329 0.22 12.87 -5.65
CA ASP A 329 0.28 13.42 -7.00
C ASP A 329 -0.61 14.66 -7.19
N ALA A 330 -1.45 15.01 -6.22
CA ALA A 330 -2.39 16.12 -6.31
C ALA A 330 -2.01 17.26 -5.35
N GLY A 331 -0.81 17.82 -5.51
CA GLY A 331 -0.26 18.86 -4.66
C GLY A 331 0.90 18.36 -3.79
N PRO A 332 1.31 19.10 -2.73
CA PRO A 332 2.42 18.71 -1.87
C PRO A 332 2.23 17.31 -1.32
N ALA A 333 3.25 16.46 -1.40
CA ALA A 333 3.20 15.05 -1.03
C ALA A 333 2.64 14.80 0.39
N SER A 334 2.90 15.69 1.32
CA SER A 334 2.47 15.56 2.72
C SER A 334 1.38 16.57 3.09
N MET A 335 0.61 17.06 2.11
CA MET A 335 -0.41 18.08 2.36
C MET A 335 -1.50 17.59 3.34
N CYS A 336 -1.80 16.29 3.33
CA CYS A 336 -2.69 15.66 4.32
C CYS A 336 -2.18 15.80 5.77
N ASP A 337 -0.89 16.05 5.99
CA ASP A 337 -0.30 16.32 7.31
C ASP A 337 -0.44 17.79 7.73
N MET A 338 -0.95 18.65 6.86
CA MET A 338 -1.25 20.05 7.14
C MET A 338 -2.76 20.19 7.43
N PRO A 339 -3.16 20.44 8.68
CA PRO A 339 -4.56 20.39 9.08
C PRO A 339 -5.34 21.67 8.70
N PHE A 340 -5.27 22.09 7.44
CA PHE A 340 -6.20 23.07 6.88
C PHE A 340 -7.63 22.51 6.84
N LEU A 341 -8.62 23.39 6.81
CA LEU A 341 -10.02 22.98 6.70
C LEU A 341 -10.21 22.03 5.52
N ALA A 342 -10.81 20.86 5.77
CA ALA A 342 -11.11 19.86 4.77
C ALA A 342 -12.62 19.74 4.54
N VAL A 343 -13.04 19.81 3.28
CA VAL A 343 -14.44 19.67 2.87
C VAL A 343 -14.58 18.62 1.77
N LYS A 344 -15.69 17.90 1.76
CA LYS A 344 -16.07 17.00 0.66
C LYS A 344 -16.50 17.80 -0.57
N MET A 345 -16.71 17.12 -1.69
CA MET A 345 -17.18 17.75 -2.93
C MET A 345 -18.60 18.32 -2.84
N ASP A 346 -19.38 17.93 -1.82
CA ASP A 346 -20.67 18.54 -1.49
C ASP A 346 -20.54 19.81 -0.62
N GLY A 347 -19.33 20.27 -0.32
CA GLY A 347 -19.05 21.45 0.47
C GLY A 347 -19.11 21.24 1.99
N THR A 348 -19.39 20.04 2.48
CA THR A 348 -19.49 19.78 3.93
C THR A 348 -18.15 19.46 4.55
N ARG A 349 -17.84 20.02 5.73
CA ARG A 349 -16.74 19.58 6.57
C ARG A 349 -17.03 18.19 7.12
N PHE A 350 -16.04 17.28 7.17
CA PHE A 350 -16.30 15.87 7.44
C PHE A 350 -15.37 15.21 8.47
N VAL A 351 -14.34 15.91 8.93
CA VAL A 351 -13.29 15.29 9.76
C VAL A 351 -12.60 16.30 10.68
N ASN A 352 -11.97 15.81 11.71
CA ASN A 352 -10.90 16.53 12.39
C ASN A 352 -9.64 16.44 11.53
N GLU A 353 -9.20 17.52 10.97
CA GLU A 353 -8.10 17.56 9.99
C GLU A 353 -6.71 17.26 10.62
N THR A 354 -6.63 17.04 11.93
CA THR A 354 -5.40 16.60 12.58
C THR A 354 -5.22 15.09 12.62
N VAL A 355 -6.21 14.33 12.15
CA VAL A 355 -6.10 12.86 12.07
C VAL A 355 -5.05 12.44 11.04
N GLU A 356 -4.53 11.23 11.20
CA GLU A 356 -3.60 10.66 10.25
C GLU A 356 -4.30 10.37 8.90
N MET A 357 -3.52 10.37 7.82
CA MET A 357 -4.01 10.16 6.45
C MET A 357 -4.80 8.85 6.30
N SER A 358 -4.36 7.78 6.94
CA SER A 358 -5.07 6.49 6.93
C SER A 358 -6.49 6.58 7.50
N LEU A 359 -6.69 7.41 8.53
CA LEU A 359 -8.01 7.67 9.10
C LEU A 359 -8.83 8.62 8.24
N LEU A 360 -8.20 9.68 7.69
CA LEU A 360 -8.87 10.60 6.76
C LEU A 360 -9.44 9.84 5.56
N ASN A 361 -8.67 8.94 4.98
CA ASN A 361 -9.09 8.13 3.84
C ASN A 361 -10.34 7.28 4.13
N CYS A 362 -10.59 6.91 5.39
CA CYS A 362 -11.79 6.17 5.76
C CYS A 362 -13.09 6.92 5.51
N TYR A 363 -13.07 8.25 5.51
CA TYR A 363 -14.24 9.10 5.29
C TYR A 363 -14.55 9.34 3.80
N LEU A 364 -13.66 8.91 2.90
CA LEU A 364 -13.72 9.19 1.46
C LEU A 364 -14.06 7.94 0.61
N ARG A 365 -14.51 6.85 1.25
CA ARG A 365 -14.74 5.54 0.60
C ARG A 365 -16.09 5.40 -0.08
N SER A 366 -16.99 6.35 0.09
CA SER A 366 -18.29 6.32 -0.57
C SER A 366 -18.12 6.46 -2.09
N LYS A 367 -19.13 6.03 -2.82
CA LYS A 367 -19.17 6.21 -4.28
C LYS A 367 -19.24 7.69 -4.66
N GLU A 368 -19.91 8.47 -3.84
CA GLU A 368 -20.09 9.91 -4.03
C GLU A 368 -18.78 10.67 -3.84
N ASP A 369 -17.96 10.24 -2.88
CA ASP A 369 -16.67 10.86 -2.59
C ASP A 369 -15.56 10.35 -3.52
N SER A 370 -15.48 9.03 -3.75
CA SER A 370 -14.48 8.37 -4.61
C SER A 370 -13.04 8.87 -4.37
N GLY A 371 -12.70 9.18 -3.13
CA GLY A 371 -11.39 9.71 -2.76
C GLY A 371 -11.21 11.22 -2.92
N HIS A 372 -12.22 11.95 -3.41
CA HIS A 372 -12.12 13.40 -3.64
C HIS A 372 -12.49 14.21 -2.41
N TYR A 373 -11.72 15.27 -2.15
CA TYR A 373 -12.01 16.29 -1.15
C TYR A 373 -11.23 17.56 -1.48
N CYS A 374 -11.49 18.65 -0.76
CA CYS A 374 -10.72 19.88 -0.91
C CYS A 374 -10.14 20.33 0.43
N GLN A 375 -8.93 20.86 0.41
CA GLN A 375 -8.36 21.61 1.54
C GLN A 375 -8.46 23.10 1.25
N VAL A 376 -8.88 23.88 2.27
CA VAL A 376 -9.19 25.28 2.12
C VAL A 376 -8.44 26.11 3.17
N PHE A 377 -7.84 27.21 2.75
CA PHE A 377 -7.09 28.13 3.58
C PHE A 377 -7.16 29.54 3.00
N ASP A 378 -6.64 30.53 3.70
CA ASP A 378 -6.66 31.93 3.26
C ASP A 378 -5.26 32.54 3.16
N SER A 379 -5.19 33.85 2.89
CA SER A 379 -3.94 34.58 2.72
C SER A 379 -3.02 34.56 3.93
N ASN A 380 -3.54 34.24 5.14
CA ASN A 380 -2.75 34.18 6.37
C ASN A 380 -2.15 32.79 6.62
N TYR A 381 -2.26 31.85 5.68
CA TYR A 381 -1.88 30.43 5.87
C TYR A 381 -0.43 30.25 6.35
N MET A 382 0.50 31.06 5.86
CA MET A 382 1.91 30.99 6.20
C MET A 382 2.13 31.31 7.69
N GLU A 383 1.58 32.43 8.13
CA GLU A 383 1.74 32.92 9.49
C GLU A 383 0.98 32.04 10.49
N ALA A 384 -0.25 31.70 10.14
CA ALA A 384 -1.12 30.92 11.00
C ALA A 384 -0.63 29.46 11.22
N ALA A 385 -0.03 28.85 10.21
CA ALA A 385 0.44 27.46 10.27
C ALA A 385 1.93 27.32 10.66
N ALA A 386 2.68 28.40 10.80
CA ALA A 386 4.11 28.36 11.11
C ALA A 386 4.43 27.62 12.41
N GLU A 387 3.57 27.75 13.41
CA GLU A 387 3.75 27.17 14.75
C GLU A 387 3.16 25.76 14.91
N TRP A 388 2.63 25.16 13.86
CA TRP A 388 2.05 23.82 13.95
C TRP A 388 3.13 22.77 14.22
N PRO A 389 3.08 22.07 15.36
CA PRO A 389 4.13 21.13 15.74
C PRO A 389 4.09 19.84 14.94
N GLY A 390 5.26 19.29 14.65
CA GLY A 390 5.42 17.93 14.13
C GLY A 390 4.86 17.70 12.74
N LYS A 391 4.79 18.74 11.90
CA LYS A 391 4.29 18.65 10.53
C LYS A 391 5.39 18.25 9.54
N LEU A 392 5.03 17.44 8.55
CA LEU A 392 5.94 16.96 7.51
C LEU A 392 6.26 18.06 6.50
N VAL A 393 5.30 18.95 6.23
CA VAL A 393 5.45 20.07 5.29
C VAL A 393 5.33 21.37 6.06
N HIS A 394 6.31 22.22 5.91
CA HIS A 394 6.22 23.61 6.38
C HIS A 394 5.38 24.42 5.37
N PRO A 395 4.61 25.44 5.81
CA PRO A 395 3.80 26.26 4.92
C PRO A 395 4.57 26.87 3.73
N GLU A 396 5.85 27.20 3.89
CA GLU A 396 6.72 27.62 2.79
C GLU A 396 6.77 26.61 1.62
N GLY A 397 6.67 25.32 1.92
CA GLY A 397 6.66 24.26 0.91
C GLY A 397 5.42 24.30 0.00
N LEU A 398 4.36 25.01 0.38
CA LEU A 398 3.20 25.20 -0.48
C LEU A 398 3.44 26.14 -1.65
N LYS A 399 4.42 27.05 -1.56
CA LYS A 399 4.66 28.10 -2.57
C LYS A 399 4.83 27.52 -3.98
N VAL A 400 5.50 26.39 -4.13
CA VAL A 400 5.70 25.74 -5.43
C VAL A 400 4.40 25.26 -6.08
N TYR A 401 3.33 25.14 -5.30
CA TYR A 401 2.00 24.72 -5.75
C TYR A 401 1.00 25.88 -5.83
N MET A 402 1.39 27.09 -5.43
CA MET A 402 0.53 28.26 -5.49
C MET A 402 0.52 28.84 -6.90
N PRO A 403 -0.65 29.21 -7.45
CA PRO A 403 -0.79 29.55 -8.88
C PRO A 403 -0.04 30.82 -9.30
N GLU A 404 0.21 31.73 -8.36
CA GLU A 404 0.76 33.06 -8.63
C GLU A 404 2.17 33.30 -8.05
N GLU A 405 2.74 32.30 -7.39
CA GLU A 405 4.09 32.43 -6.85
C GLU A 405 5.14 32.33 -7.96
N ASP A 406 6.03 33.32 -8.01
CA ASP A 406 7.19 33.32 -8.91
C ASP A 406 8.36 32.57 -8.23
N VAL A 407 8.24 31.24 -8.18
CA VAL A 407 9.23 30.35 -7.59
C VAL A 407 9.63 29.27 -8.57
N GLU A 408 10.85 28.75 -8.43
CA GLU A 408 11.28 27.57 -9.18
C GLU A 408 10.43 26.36 -8.81
N ARG A 409 9.82 25.73 -9.82
CA ARG A 409 8.89 24.59 -9.65
C ARG A 409 9.57 23.26 -10.00
N GLU A 410 10.84 23.13 -9.65
CA GLU A 410 11.57 21.89 -9.90
C GLU A 410 10.88 20.68 -9.29
N GLY A 411 10.51 19.71 -10.14
CA GLY A 411 9.86 18.48 -9.73
C GLY A 411 8.37 18.57 -9.50
N VAL A 412 7.73 19.66 -9.84
CA VAL A 412 6.28 19.83 -9.87
C VAL A 412 5.82 19.84 -11.32
N PHE A 413 4.95 18.90 -11.70
CA PHE A 413 4.31 18.96 -13.01
C PHE A 413 3.23 20.04 -13.00
N GLU A 414 3.17 20.84 -14.06
CA GLU A 414 2.17 21.90 -14.17
C GLU A 414 0.74 21.36 -14.03
N GLY A 415 0.44 20.19 -14.61
CA GLY A 415 -0.85 19.52 -14.48
C GLY A 415 -1.17 18.97 -13.08
N GLN A 416 -0.26 19.04 -12.12
CA GLN A 416 -0.46 18.68 -10.71
C GLN A 416 -0.66 19.90 -9.80
N ILE A 417 -0.66 21.11 -10.35
CA ILE A 417 -0.96 22.31 -9.59
C ILE A 417 -2.48 22.46 -9.52
N ASN A 418 -3.06 21.87 -8.48
CA ASN A 418 -4.50 21.87 -8.24
C ASN A 418 -4.92 22.90 -7.18
N THR A 419 -4.09 23.91 -6.95
CA THR A 419 -4.40 25.03 -6.05
C THR A 419 -5.08 26.14 -6.82
N PHE A 420 -6.23 26.57 -6.33
CA PHE A 420 -7.02 27.66 -6.89
C PHE A 420 -7.02 28.85 -5.94
N LYS A 421 -7.11 30.05 -6.49
CA LYS A 421 -7.20 31.31 -5.77
C LYS A 421 -8.48 32.04 -6.16
N ALA A 422 -9.15 32.65 -5.19
CA ALA A 422 -10.35 33.45 -5.40
C ALA A 422 -10.48 34.56 -4.36
N ASP A 423 -11.20 35.64 -4.72
CA ASP A 423 -11.46 36.74 -3.81
C ASP A 423 -12.71 36.50 -2.94
N THR A 424 -13.56 35.56 -3.32
CA THR A 424 -14.75 35.15 -2.57
C THR A 424 -14.82 33.62 -2.40
N LEU A 425 -15.52 33.17 -1.37
CA LEU A 425 -15.74 31.74 -1.14
C LEU A 425 -16.60 31.09 -2.23
N GLU A 426 -17.58 31.83 -2.75
CA GLU A 426 -18.46 31.38 -3.84
C GLU A 426 -17.65 31.14 -5.13
N GLU A 427 -16.73 32.06 -5.47
CA GLU A 427 -15.81 31.90 -6.59
C GLU A 427 -14.86 30.72 -6.38
N LEU A 428 -14.34 30.56 -5.14
CA LEU A 428 -13.49 29.43 -4.82
C LEU A 428 -14.24 28.10 -4.97
N ALA A 429 -15.50 28.04 -4.51
CA ALA A 429 -16.34 26.85 -4.67
C ALA A 429 -16.55 26.46 -6.14
N ASP A 430 -16.69 27.47 -7.04
CA ASP A 430 -16.76 27.21 -8.48
C ASP A 430 -15.47 26.60 -9.03
N LYS A 431 -14.34 27.17 -8.66
CA LYS A 431 -13.02 26.71 -9.13
C LYS A 431 -12.68 25.31 -8.60
N LEU A 432 -13.14 24.97 -7.41
CA LEU A 432 -12.97 23.66 -6.79
C LEU A 432 -14.02 22.62 -7.26
N GLU A 433 -14.98 23.03 -8.10
CA GLU A 433 -16.09 22.19 -8.56
C GLU A 433 -16.97 21.64 -7.42
N ILE A 434 -17.11 22.41 -6.34
CA ILE A 434 -18.00 22.08 -5.21
C ILE A 434 -19.45 22.07 -5.69
N THR A 435 -20.15 20.95 -5.43
CA THR A 435 -21.52 20.73 -5.94
C THR A 435 -22.58 21.54 -5.20
N ASP A 436 -22.39 21.82 -3.91
CA ASP A 436 -23.26 22.70 -3.11
C ASP A 436 -22.46 23.87 -2.50
N LYS A 437 -22.45 24.99 -3.23
CA LYS A 437 -21.75 26.21 -2.79
C LYS A 437 -22.30 26.78 -1.49
N ALA A 438 -23.62 26.66 -1.26
CA ALA A 438 -24.22 27.19 -0.04
C ALA A 438 -23.77 26.38 1.18
N ALA A 439 -23.69 25.06 1.06
CA ALA A 439 -23.14 24.19 2.08
C ALA A 439 -21.65 24.51 2.33
N PHE A 440 -20.87 24.75 1.29
CA PHE A 440 -19.46 25.13 1.41
C PHE A 440 -19.28 26.43 2.21
N VAL A 441 -19.97 27.50 1.81
CA VAL A 441 -19.90 28.79 2.52
C VAL A 441 -20.36 28.66 3.96
N ALA A 442 -21.42 27.87 4.22
CA ALA A 442 -21.89 27.58 5.56
C ALA A 442 -20.86 26.82 6.40
N SER A 443 -20.17 25.84 5.80
CA SER A 443 -19.10 25.08 6.45
C SER A 443 -17.92 25.97 6.84
N VAL A 444 -17.46 26.84 5.95
CA VAL A 444 -16.38 27.80 6.25
C VAL A 444 -16.80 28.77 7.35
N LYS A 445 -18.02 29.32 7.28
CA LYS A 445 -18.56 30.21 8.31
C LYS A 445 -18.63 29.51 9.67
N ARG A 446 -19.16 28.29 9.72
CA ARG A 446 -19.23 27.50 10.96
C ARG A 446 -17.83 27.23 11.52
N TYR A 447 -16.89 26.87 10.66
CA TYR A 447 -15.49 26.65 11.04
C TYR A 447 -14.86 27.91 11.68
N ASN A 448 -15.10 29.09 11.09
CA ASN A 448 -14.63 30.37 11.63
C ASN A 448 -15.26 30.72 13.00
N GLU A 449 -16.55 30.39 13.20
CA GLU A 449 -17.21 30.52 14.51
C GLU A 449 -16.53 29.65 15.58
N LEU A 450 -16.18 28.40 15.22
CA LEU A 450 -15.46 27.48 16.12
C LEU A 450 -14.05 27.99 16.40
N ALA A 451 -13.32 28.48 15.39
CA ALA A 451 -11.99 29.06 15.56
C ALA A 451 -12.01 30.27 16.50
N ALA A 452 -12.99 31.15 16.37
CA ALA A 452 -13.15 32.31 17.23
C ALA A 452 -13.39 31.95 18.72
N THR A 453 -13.99 30.80 18.98
CA THR A 453 -14.20 30.29 20.36
C THR A 453 -13.00 29.48 20.86
N GLY A 454 -12.06 29.09 19.99
CA GLY A 454 -10.95 28.19 20.28
C GLY A 454 -11.38 26.76 20.64
N LYS A 455 -12.62 26.38 20.27
CA LYS A 455 -13.17 25.06 20.58
C LYS A 455 -13.95 24.52 19.40
N ASP A 456 -13.46 23.40 18.83
CA ASP A 456 -14.17 22.66 17.80
C ASP A 456 -15.18 21.68 18.44
N GLU A 457 -16.45 22.09 18.51
CA GLU A 457 -17.54 21.27 19.04
C GLU A 457 -18.04 20.22 18.04
N ASP A 458 -17.66 20.34 16.75
CA ASP A 458 -18.18 19.50 15.68
C ASP A 458 -17.29 18.24 15.50
N PHE A 459 -15.96 18.40 15.50
CA PHE A 459 -15.01 17.31 15.24
C PHE A 459 -13.86 17.21 16.24
N GLY A 460 -13.77 18.13 17.22
CA GLY A 460 -12.76 18.08 18.27
C GLY A 460 -11.35 18.43 17.82
N LYS A 461 -11.18 19.23 16.77
CA LYS A 461 -9.87 19.72 16.33
C LYS A 461 -9.23 20.56 17.43
N PRO A 462 -7.96 20.30 17.81
CA PRO A 462 -7.29 21.07 18.87
C PRO A 462 -7.17 22.56 18.53
N ALA A 463 -7.33 23.42 19.54
CA ALA A 463 -7.40 24.87 19.37
C ALA A 463 -6.20 25.48 18.63
N ASN A 464 -5.00 24.94 18.85
CA ASN A 464 -3.78 25.40 18.18
C ASN A 464 -3.71 25.12 16.68
N TYR A 465 -4.66 24.33 16.14
CA TYR A 465 -4.81 24.06 14.73
C TYR A 465 -6.08 24.69 14.12
N LEU A 466 -6.92 25.34 14.93
CA LEU A 466 -8.10 26.06 14.48
C LEU A 466 -7.72 27.42 13.93
N VAL A 467 -7.33 27.46 12.67
CA VAL A 467 -6.96 28.69 11.96
C VAL A 467 -8.15 29.13 11.13
N PRO A 468 -8.70 30.36 11.32
CA PRO A 468 -9.83 30.82 10.55
C PRO A 468 -9.50 30.95 9.05
N VAL A 469 -10.53 30.90 8.23
CA VAL A 469 -10.49 31.12 6.77
C VAL A 469 -11.41 32.31 6.49
N ASP A 470 -10.92 33.53 6.72
CA ASP A 470 -11.72 34.76 6.69
C ASP A 470 -11.06 35.95 5.96
N THR A 471 -9.82 35.83 5.54
CA THR A 471 -9.04 36.91 4.94
C THR A 471 -8.71 36.59 3.48
N PRO A 472 -9.37 37.25 2.51
CA PRO A 472 -9.06 37.03 1.10
C PRO A 472 -7.62 37.50 0.72
N PRO A 473 -7.03 36.95 -0.35
CA PRO A 473 -7.59 35.90 -1.19
C PRO A 473 -7.68 34.54 -0.48
N PHE A 474 -8.73 33.79 -0.86
CA PHE A 474 -8.93 32.42 -0.43
C PHE A 474 -8.24 31.45 -1.38
N TYR A 475 -7.74 30.36 -0.82
CA TYR A 475 -7.08 29.29 -1.58
C TYR A 475 -7.75 27.94 -1.31
N GLY A 476 -7.77 27.10 -2.31
CA GLY A 476 -8.24 25.73 -2.17
C GLY A 476 -7.46 24.77 -3.04
N ILE A 477 -7.21 23.58 -2.52
CA ILE A 477 -6.55 22.50 -3.26
C ILE A 477 -7.55 21.36 -3.43
N HIS A 478 -7.81 20.96 -4.68
CA HIS A 478 -8.57 19.75 -4.96
C HIS A 478 -7.66 18.53 -4.78
N ARG A 479 -8.01 17.67 -3.84
CA ARG A 479 -7.27 16.46 -3.48
C ARG A 479 -7.97 15.23 -4.04
N HIS A 480 -7.19 14.26 -4.50
CA HIS A 480 -7.71 12.98 -4.98
C HIS A 480 -6.88 11.83 -4.41
N VAL A 481 -7.44 11.18 -3.40
CA VAL A 481 -6.85 9.96 -2.83
C VAL A 481 -7.08 8.81 -3.81
N ARG A 482 -6.01 8.15 -4.23
CA ARG A 482 -6.06 7.01 -5.14
C ARG A 482 -5.34 5.80 -4.56
N MET A 483 -5.67 4.63 -5.06
CA MET A 483 -5.04 3.38 -4.67
C MET A 483 -3.67 3.24 -5.34
N SER A 484 -2.60 3.31 -4.54
CA SER A 484 -1.23 3.19 -5.03
C SER A 484 -0.77 1.75 -5.10
N ALA A 485 -1.08 0.96 -4.08
CA ALA A 485 -0.72 -0.46 -4.03
C ALA A 485 -1.62 -1.21 -3.05
N ILE A 486 -1.72 -2.51 -3.25
CA ILE A 486 -2.12 -3.46 -2.22
C ILE A 486 -0.84 -4.17 -1.78
N CYS A 487 -0.56 -4.12 -0.48
CA CYS A 487 0.70 -4.59 0.10
C CYS A 487 0.52 -5.90 0.87
N SER A 488 -0.38 -6.74 0.41
CA SER A 488 -0.72 -8.06 0.94
C SER A 488 -0.77 -9.06 -0.19
N GLY A 489 -0.42 -10.30 0.08
CA GLY A 489 -0.29 -11.30 -0.96
C GLY A 489 -0.40 -12.73 -0.47
N VAL A 490 0.33 -13.61 -1.14
CA VAL A 490 0.32 -15.03 -0.81
C VAL A 490 1.04 -15.32 0.51
N ASP A 491 0.59 -16.34 1.21
CA ASP A 491 1.22 -16.79 2.43
C ASP A 491 2.65 -17.27 2.16
N VAL A 492 3.59 -16.70 2.90
CA VAL A 492 5.01 -17.08 2.83
C VAL A 492 5.60 -17.23 4.22
N ASN A 493 6.64 -18.06 4.33
CA ASN A 493 7.47 -18.13 5.54
C ASN A 493 8.60 -17.05 5.51
N ALA A 494 9.45 -17.04 6.51
CA ALA A 494 10.58 -16.12 6.62
C ALA A 494 11.61 -16.19 5.47
N LYS A 495 11.57 -17.25 4.67
CA LYS A 495 12.40 -17.43 3.47
C LYS A 495 11.65 -17.11 2.18
N HIS A 496 10.49 -16.51 2.27
CA HIS A 496 9.59 -16.24 1.14
C HIS A 496 9.15 -17.49 0.35
N GLU A 497 9.28 -18.69 0.94
CA GLU A 497 8.71 -19.92 0.38
C GLU A 497 7.18 -19.86 0.52
N CYS A 498 6.45 -20.10 -0.57
CA CYS A 498 4.99 -20.09 -0.57
C CYS A 498 4.43 -21.28 0.23
N LEU A 499 3.32 -21.04 0.94
CA LEU A 499 2.71 -22.01 1.84
C LEU A 499 1.35 -22.49 1.32
N THR A 500 1.03 -23.76 1.63
CA THR A 500 -0.31 -24.32 1.45
C THR A 500 -1.25 -23.82 2.55
N PRO A 501 -2.58 -24.05 2.43
CA PRO A 501 -3.53 -23.75 3.51
C PRO A 501 -3.21 -24.41 4.85
N GLU A 502 -2.52 -25.54 4.85
CA GLU A 502 -2.06 -26.28 6.03
C GLU A 502 -0.75 -25.73 6.61
N GLY A 503 -0.11 -24.75 5.92
CA GLY A 503 1.15 -24.13 6.33
C GLY A 503 2.39 -24.92 5.89
N GLU A 504 2.23 -25.87 4.97
CA GLU A 504 3.35 -26.62 4.41
C GLU A 504 4.01 -25.84 3.26
N VAL A 505 5.33 -25.99 3.10
CA VAL A 505 6.09 -25.34 2.04
C VAL A 505 5.79 -25.98 0.68
N ILE A 506 5.47 -25.15 -0.33
CA ILE A 506 5.43 -25.57 -1.73
C ILE A 506 6.85 -25.54 -2.26
N GLU A 507 7.44 -26.71 -2.47
CA GLU A 507 8.83 -26.82 -2.86
C GLU A 507 9.13 -26.08 -4.17
N ASN A 508 10.23 -25.30 -4.18
CA ASN A 508 10.72 -24.48 -5.29
C ASN A 508 9.79 -23.31 -5.72
N LEU A 509 8.85 -22.88 -4.89
CA LEU A 509 8.00 -21.73 -5.17
C LEU A 509 8.19 -20.64 -4.12
N TYR A 510 8.49 -19.42 -4.61
CA TYR A 510 8.76 -18.24 -3.80
C TYR A 510 7.90 -17.07 -4.27
N ALA A 511 7.52 -16.17 -3.35
CA ALA A 511 6.85 -14.92 -3.69
C ALA A 511 7.52 -13.74 -2.96
N ILE A 512 7.71 -12.63 -3.67
CA ILE A 512 8.39 -11.43 -3.17
C ILE A 512 7.67 -10.14 -3.59
N GLY A 513 7.99 -9.04 -2.95
CA GLY A 513 7.36 -7.75 -3.18
C GLY A 513 5.89 -7.77 -2.79
N ASN A 514 5.06 -6.96 -3.46
CA ASN A 514 3.62 -6.89 -3.14
C ASN A 514 2.85 -8.17 -3.49
N CYS A 515 3.47 -9.16 -4.13
CA CYS A 515 2.88 -10.48 -4.32
C CYS A 515 2.97 -11.33 -3.04
N SER A 516 3.89 -11.05 -2.12
CA SER A 516 4.03 -11.75 -0.84
C SER A 516 3.29 -11.05 0.30
N GLY A 517 2.70 -11.84 1.20
CA GLY A 517 1.99 -11.38 2.39
C GLY A 517 2.87 -11.24 3.63
N HIS A 518 2.22 -10.99 4.75
CA HIS A 518 2.76 -10.99 6.12
C HIS A 518 3.86 -9.96 6.46
N PHE A 519 4.22 -9.05 5.57
CA PHE A 519 5.15 -7.96 5.90
C PHE A 519 4.45 -6.78 6.57
N TYR A 520 3.19 -6.53 6.24
CA TYR A 520 2.37 -5.44 6.79
C TYR A 520 1.18 -5.97 7.58
N GLY A 521 0.49 -5.06 8.28
CA GLY A 521 -0.78 -5.33 8.94
C GLY A 521 -1.97 -5.05 8.02
N GLY A 522 -3.16 -5.21 8.51
CA GLY A 522 -4.36 -5.33 7.72
C GLY A 522 -5.16 -4.06 7.44
N ILE A 523 -4.73 -2.83 7.78
CA ILE A 523 -5.55 -1.64 7.52
C ILE A 523 -4.90 -0.77 6.45
N ASP A 524 -3.79 -0.13 6.78
CA ASP A 524 -3.13 0.77 5.86
C ASP A 524 -1.61 0.64 5.97
N TYR A 525 -0.92 1.12 4.96
CA TYR A 525 0.53 1.14 4.90
C TYR A 525 1.09 2.12 5.95
N PRO A 526 2.01 1.69 6.82
CA PRO A 526 2.58 2.57 7.83
C PRO A 526 3.56 3.57 7.19
N LEU A 527 3.37 4.86 7.48
CA LEU A 527 4.26 5.94 7.04
C LEU A 527 5.48 6.14 7.97
N THR A 528 5.79 5.18 8.80
CA THR A 528 6.91 5.23 9.76
C THR A 528 8.25 5.43 9.07
N VAL A 529 8.45 4.78 7.92
CA VAL A 529 9.64 4.91 7.09
C VAL A 529 9.22 5.23 5.65
N PHE A 530 9.60 6.39 5.16
CA PHE A 530 9.38 6.74 3.76
C PHE A 530 10.26 5.88 2.83
N GLY A 531 9.69 5.41 1.74
CA GLY A 531 10.37 4.49 0.83
C GLY A 531 10.45 3.03 1.32
N LEU A 532 9.77 2.67 2.42
CA LEU A 532 9.76 1.30 2.95
C LEU A 532 9.30 0.27 1.91
N SER A 533 8.21 0.56 1.18
CA SER A 533 7.63 -0.38 0.21
C SER A 533 8.61 -0.78 -0.89
N LEU A 534 9.28 0.19 -1.50
CA LEU A 534 10.28 -0.08 -2.53
C LEU A 534 11.57 -0.64 -1.93
N GLY A 535 12.01 -0.12 -0.78
CA GLY A 535 13.16 -0.67 -0.04
C GLY A 535 12.96 -2.14 0.30
N ARG A 536 11.75 -2.54 0.72
CA ARG A 536 11.35 -3.94 0.91
C ARG A 536 11.49 -4.73 -0.40
N CYS A 537 10.91 -4.24 -1.49
CA CYS A 537 10.95 -4.92 -2.79
C CYS A 537 12.39 -5.18 -3.25
N TYR A 538 13.28 -4.18 -3.15
CA TYR A 538 14.68 -4.33 -3.50
C TYR A 538 15.39 -5.37 -2.61
N THR A 539 15.14 -5.30 -1.30
CA THR A 539 15.75 -6.20 -0.32
C THR A 539 15.34 -7.64 -0.55
N GLU A 540 14.04 -7.88 -0.70
CA GLU A 540 13.52 -9.23 -0.95
C GLU A 540 14.08 -9.77 -2.27
N GLY A 541 14.10 -8.96 -3.34
CA GLY A 541 14.70 -9.35 -4.60
C GLY A 541 16.18 -9.74 -4.45
N TYR A 542 16.97 -8.87 -3.84
CA TYR A 542 18.41 -9.07 -3.63
C TYR A 542 18.73 -10.32 -2.82
N VAL A 543 18.04 -10.52 -1.69
CA VAL A 543 18.30 -11.63 -0.77
C VAL A 543 17.76 -12.95 -1.30
N ILE A 544 16.51 -12.96 -1.76
CA ILE A 544 15.84 -14.20 -2.17
C ILE A 544 16.38 -14.71 -3.50
N GLY A 545 16.73 -13.81 -4.45
CA GLY A 545 17.37 -14.20 -5.68
C GLY A 545 18.66 -15.01 -5.44
N ARG A 546 19.55 -14.51 -4.59
CA ARG A 546 20.80 -15.20 -4.18
C ARG A 546 20.50 -16.51 -3.47
N MET A 547 19.60 -16.49 -2.49
CA MET A 547 19.25 -17.68 -1.71
C MET A 547 18.75 -18.82 -2.60
N VAL A 548 17.91 -18.53 -3.60
CA VAL A 548 17.38 -19.55 -4.52
C VAL A 548 18.47 -20.06 -5.46
N ALA A 549 19.37 -19.18 -5.91
CA ALA A 549 20.50 -19.56 -6.77
C ALA A 549 21.50 -20.49 -6.06
N GLU A 550 21.67 -20.35 -4.76
CA GLU A 550 22.61 -21.14 -3.94
C GLU A 550 22.07 -22.53 -3.54
N LYS A 551 20.78 -22.83 -3.77
CA LYS A 551 20.23 -24.18 -3.62
C LYS A 551 20.91 -25.16 -4.59
#